data_a181a30cd4b3ab3c73a791bade692b70
#
_entry.id   a181a30cd4b3ab3c73a791bade692b70
#
_cell.length_a   1.000
_cell.length_b   1.000
_cell.length_c   1.000
_cell.angle_alpha   90.00
_cell.angle_beta   90.00
_cell.angle_gamma   90.00
#
_symmetry.space_group_name_H-M   'P 1'
#
loop_
_entity.id
_entity.type
_entity.pdbx_description
1 polymer ?
#
loop_
_entity_poly.entity_id
_entity_poly.type
_entity_poly.pdbx_seq_one_letter_code
_entity_poly.pdbx_strand_id
1 'polypeptide(L)'
;METMQLDDTELRETAKQLYESYSTVLSESKLASILQDALGDFAPVLDSKYAARKTINNLVMGYYPNEATIKANFIDKVLFPLNPANISIFELPIGNSRVDMCKVNGHSAAYEIKTDLDTFDRLDGQMSDYFDVFETVYVVTSEKRWQELPSYVPDACGIYSYRQDARDGSYHFKAQRRAIKSTDLDSEKQLMVMPKRALCETFGISGKGMSKPAIVQECLAENGQAKINRLFKAYLKQRYGAYWEHFCKVKPQVFGIDYEWFYRNRLEPGIVY
;
A
#
# COMPACT_ATOMS: atom_id res chain seq x y z
N MET A 1 -15.25 9.52 -41.88
CA MET A 1 -14.71 8.34 -41.17
C MET A 1 -14.90 8.66 -39.71
N GLU A 2 -15.90 8.05 -39.07
CA GLU A 2 -16.02 8.10 -37.63
C GLU A 2 -14.77 7.43 -37.06
N THR A 3 -14.01 8.14 -36.25
CA THR A 3 -12.93 7.59 -35.45
C THR A 3 -13.62 6.65 -34.45
N MET A 4 -13.65 5.36 -34.70
CA MET A 4 -14.06 4.36 -33.72
C MET A 4 -13.14 4.54 -32.50
N GLN A 5 -13.68 4.96 -31.39
CA GLN A 5 -13.02 5.02 -30.08
C GLN A 5 -13.66 3.95 -29.21
N LEU A 6 -12.83 3.28 -28.41
CA LEU A 6 -13.33 2.41 -27.35
C LEU A 6 -14.16 3.25 -26.37
N ASP A 7 -15.29 2.73 -25.93
CA ASP A 7 -16.08 3.39 -24.88
C ASP A 7 -15.48 3.15 -23.49
N ASP A 8 -15.99 3.84 -22.48
CA ASP A 8 -15.48 3.74 -21.10
C ASP A 8 -15.58 2.32 -20.51
N THR A 9 -16.56 1.53 -20.95
CA THR A 9 -16.76 0.15 -20.49
C THR A 9 -15.72 -0.76 -21.12
N GLU A 10 -15.52 -0.62 -22.43
CA GLU A 10 -14.50 -1.37 -23.18
C GLU A 10 -13.08 -1.03 -22.64
N LEU A 11 -12.81 0.23 -22.36
CA LEU A 11 -11.53 0.66 -21.78
C LEU A 11 -11.29 0.06 -20.37
N ARG A 12 -12.33 -0.07 -19.55
CA ARG A 12 -12.23 -0.73 -18.23
C ARG A 12 -11.94 -2.21 -18.34
N GLU A 13 -12.64 -2.92 -19.20
CA GLU A 13 -12.41 -4.35 -19.41
C GLU A 13 -11.02 -4.61 -20.00
N THR A 14 -10.59 -3.80 -20.96
CA THR A 14 -9.24 -3.86 -21.53
C THR A 14 -8.17 -3.56 -20.48
N ALA A 15 -8.36 -2.53 -19.66
CA ALA A 15 -7.41 -2.20 -18.59
C ALA A 15 -7.30 -3.32 -17.53
N LYS A 16 -8.42 -3.98 -17.20
CA LYS A 16 -8.44 -5.16 -16.34
C LYS A 16 -7.66 -6.32 -16.96
N GLN A 17 -7.95 -6.66 -18.21
CA GLN A 17 -7.25 -7.72 -18.94
C GLN A 17 -5.75 -7.47 -19.04
N LEU A 18 -5.36 -6.22 -19.33
CA LEU A 18 -3.97 -5.81 -19.36
C LEU A 18 -3.30 -5.98 -17.99
N TYR A 19 -3.97 -5.59 -16.90
CA TYR A 19 -3.45 -5.77 -15.54
C TYR A 19 -3.25 -7.24 -15.18
N GLU A 20 -4.21 -8.10 -15.50
CA GLU A 20 -4.15 -9.54 -15.23
C GLU A 20 -3.02 -10.24 -16.03
N SER A 21 -2.68 -9.70 -17.20
CA SER A 21 -1.61 -10.22 -18.06
C SER A 21 -0.24 -9.59 -17.82
N TYR A 22 -0.20 -8.52 -17.01
CA TYR A 22 1.00 -7.72 -16.76
C TYR A 22 1.89 -8.35 -15.69
N SER A 23 3.19 -8.21 -15.90
CA SER A 23 4.19 -8.41 -14.84
C SER A 23 5.36 -7.45 -15.04
N THR A 24 5.86 -6.89 -13.96
CA THR A 24 6.99 -5.95 -13.93
C THR A 24 8.23 -6.48 -14.66
N VAL A 25 8.46 -7.79 -14.64
CA VAL A 25 9.65 -8.44 -15.23
C VAL A 25 9.48 -8.86 -16.70
N LEU A 26 8.33 -8.60 -17.32
CA LEU A 26 8.14 -8.90 -18.74
C LEU A 26 8.96 -7.94 -19.61
N SER A 27 9.51 -8.48 -20.71
CA SER A 27 10.20 -7.66 -21.70
C SER A 27 9.24 -6.71 -22.41
N GLU A 28 9.76 -5.60 -22.91
CA GLU A 28 8.97 -4.62 -23.64
C GLU A 28 8.31 -5.22 -24.90
N SER A 29 8.99 -6.15 -25.59
CA SER A 29 8.43 -6.87 -26.72
C SER A 29 7.24 -7.77 -26.35
N LYS A 30 7.29 -8.43 -25.17
CA LYS A 30 6.17 -9.22 -24.67
C LYS A 30 5.00 -8.34 -24.27
N LEU A 31 5.28 -7.20 -23.62
CA LEU A 31 4.25 -6.22 -23.28
C LEU A 31 3.61 -5.61 -24.53
N ALA A 32 4.39 -5.37 -25.60
CA ALA A 32 3.85 -4.92 -26.89
C ALA A 32 2.90 -5.94 -27.51
N SER A 33 3.24 -7.24 -27.45
CA SER A 33 2.34 -8.31 -27.89
C SER A 33 1.04 -8.35 -27.09
N ILE A 34 1.12 -8.28 -25.75
CA ILE A 34 -0.07 -8.24 -24.87
C ILE A 34 -0.95 -7.04 -25.20
N LEU A 35 -0.34 -5.86 -25.41
CA LEU A 35 -1.06 -4.65 -25.77
C LEU A 35 -1.76 -4.75 -27.12
N GLN A 36 -1.07 -5.33 -28.12
CA GLN A 36 -1.63 -5.60 -29.45
C GLN A 36 -2.80 -6.60 -29.40
N ASP A 37 -2.65 -7.66 -28.61
CA ASP A 37 -3.70 -8.68 -28.42
C ASP A 37 -4.95 -8.09 -27.75
N ALA A 38 -4.77 -7.16 -26.81
CA ALA A 38 -5.87 -6.53 -26.07
C ALA A 38 -6.57 -5.40 -26.83
N LEU A 39 -5.84 -4.64 -27.65
CA LEU A 39 -6.36 -3.45 -28.33
C LEU A 39 -6.59 -3.66 -29.83
N GLY A 40 -6.01 -4.70 -30.46
CA GLY A 40 -6.13 -4.94 -31.89
C GLY A 40 -5.73 -3.73 -32.74
N ASP A 41 -6.62 -3.25 -33.58
CA ASP A 41 -6.40 -2.08 -34.44
C ASP A 41 -6.32 -0.75 -33.68
N PHE A 42 -6.69 -0.74 -32.40
CA PHE A 42 -6.56 0.45 -31.53
C PHE A 42 -5.19 0.53 -30.80
N ALA A 43 -4.32 -0.44 -31.01
CA ALA A 43 -3.00 -0.43 -30.38
C ALA A 43 -2.19 0.78 -30.91
N PRO A 44 -1.59 1.61 -30.02
CA PRO A 44 -0.84 2.78 -30.45
C PRO A 44 0.50 2.37 -31.08
N VAL A 45 1.04 3.26 -31.90
CA VAL A 45 2.42 3.13 -32.39
C VAL A 45 3.37 3.28 -31.20
N LEU A 46 4.25 2.30 -31.03
CA LEU A 46 5.22 2.24 -29.95
C LEU A 46 6.57 2.84 -30.41
N ASP A 47 6.80 4.12 -30.09
CA ASP A 47 7.88 4.95 -30.59
C ASP A 47 9.01 5.20 -29.60
N SER A 48 8.94 4.67 -28.39
CA SER A 48 9.92 4.89 -27.34
C SER A 48 10.31 3.60 -26.60
N LYS A 49 11.42 3.64 -25.87
CA LYS A 49 12.02 2.48 -25.21
C LYS A 49 11.05 1.71 -24.29
N TYR A 50 10.13 2.41 -23.65
CA TYR A 50 9.17 1.82 -22.69
C TYR A 50 7.72 2.14 -23.09
N ALA A 51 7.44 2.25 -24.39
CA ALA A 51 6.13 2.70 -24.88
C ALA A 51 5.01 1.73 -24.52
N ALA A 52 5.22 0.41 -24.64
CA ALA A 52 4.19 -0.59 -24.29
C ALA A 52 3.90 -0.56 -22.80
N ARG A 53 4.93 -0.58 -21.95
CA ARG A 53 4.80 -0.50 -20.50
C ARG A 53 4.09 0.78 -20.07
N LYS A 54 4.48 1.91 -20.61
CA LYS A 54 3.87 3.20 -20.35
C LYS A 54 2.39 3.22 -20.75
N THR A 55 2.06 2.67 -21.90
CA THR A 55 0.68 2.59 -22.38
C THR A 55 -0.17 1.70 -21.46
N ILE A 56 0.32 0.51 -21.10
CA ILE A 56 -0.36 -0.38 -20.14
C ILE A 56 -0.55 0.32 -18.80
N ASN A 57 0.50 0.95 -18.24
CA ASN A 57 0.39 1.72 -17.01
C ASN A 57 -0.71 2.79 -17.11
N ASN A 58 -0.73 3.57 -18.18
CA ASN A 58 -1.69 4.65 -18.34
C ASN A 58 -3.14 4.13 -18.45
N LEU A 59 -3.35 3.04 -19.17
CA LEU A 59 -4.67 2.40 -19.27
C LEU A 59 -5.12 1.84 -17.92
N VAL A 60 -4.26 1.09 -17.24
CA VAL A 60 -4.59 0.51 -15.93
C VAL A 60 -4.85 1.61 -14.90
N MET A 61 -3.94 2.57 -14.78
CA MET A 61 -4.07 3.67 -13.82
C MET A 61 -5.26 4.57 -14.12
N GLY A 62 -5.64 4.70 -15.41
CA GLY A 62 -6.74 5.55 -15.85
C GLY A 62 -8.11 4.89 -15.79
N TYR A 63 -8.21 3.57 -16.00
CA TYR A 63 -9.51 2.92 -16.21
C TYR A 63 -9.80 1.73 -15.28
N TYR A 64 -8.79 1.22 -14.54
CA TYR A 64 -8.99 0.11 -13.63
C TYR A 64 -8.63 0.48 -12.20
N PRO A 65 -9.58 1.02 -11.40
CA PRO A 65 -9.36 1.47 -10.03
C PRO A 65 -9.26 0.30 -9.05
N ASN A 66 -8.30 -0.60 -9.28
CA ASN A 66 -7.97 -1.70 -8.38
C ASN A 66 -7.10 -1.21 -7.21
N GLU A 67 -6.79 -2.10 -6.28
CA GLU A 67 -5.97 -1.80 -5.10
C GLU A 67 -4.61 -1.19 -5.47
N ALA A 68 -3.89 -1.75 -6.45
CA ALA A 68 -2.58 -1.25 -6.86
C ALA A 68 -2.65 0.20 -7.41
N THR A 69 -3.67 0.50 -8.23
CA THR A 69 -3.94 1.83 -8.77
C THR A 69 -4.23 2.83 -7.65
N ILE A 70 -5.11 2.47 -6.71
CA ILE A 70 -5.45 3.38 -5.60
C ILE A 70 -4.28 3.56 -4.65
N LYS A 71 -3.54 2.48 -4.35
CA LYS A 71 -2.33 2.49 -3.53
C LYS A 71 -1.26 3.44 -4.10
N ALA A 72 -0.95 3.33 -5.38
CA ALA A 72 0.02 4.20 -6.06
C ALA A 72 -0.38 5.68 -6.02
N ASN A 73 -1.64 5.99 -6.36
CA ASN A 73 -2.15 7.35 -6.32
C ASN A 73 -2.22 7.92 -4.90
N PHE A 74 -2.56 7.10 -3.90
CA PHE A 74 -2.59 7.53 -2.49
C PHE A 74 -1.18 7.87 -1.98
N ILE A 75 -0.18 7.10 -2.37
CA ILE A 75 1.23 7.41 -2.10
C ILE A 75 1.56 8.77 -2.69
N ASP A 76 1.30 8.99 -3.96
CA ASP A 76 1.68 10.21 -4.66
C ASP A 76 0.98 11.47 -4.14
N LYS A 77 -0.28 11.35 -3.78
CA LYS A 77 -1.11 12.51 -3.43
C LYS A 77 -1.19 12.78 -1.94
N VAL A 78 -1.07 11.74 -1.09
CA VAL A 78 -1.31 11.83 0.35
C VAL A 78 -0.08 11.54 1.19
N LEU A 79 0.62 10.44 0.91
CA LEU A 79 1.70 10.00 1.80
C LEU A 79 3.04 10.69 1.48
N PHE A 80 3.39 10.80 0.20
CA PHE A 80 4.69 11.30 -0.24
C PHE A 80 4.88 12.82 0.05
N PRO A 81 3.88 13.69 -0.18
CA PRO A 81 4.04 15.12 0.03
C PRO A 81 4.24 15.53 1.49
N LEU A 82 3.92 14.66 2.46
CA LEU A 82 3.79 15.06 3.86
C LEU A 82 5.08 15.14 4.66
N ASN A 83 6.15 14.52 4.28
CA ASN A 83 7.52 14.64 4.82
C ASN A 83 8.43 13.49 4.35
N PRO A 84 9.56 13.74 3.70
CA PRO A 84 10.50 12.70 3.27
C PRO A 84 11.17 11.92 4.43
N ALA A 85 11.15 12.46 5.66
CA ALA A 85 11.66 11.75 6.85
C ALA A 85 10.73 10.64 7.36
N ASN A 86 9.52 10.53 6.79
CA ASN A 86 8.59 9.45 7.10
C ASN A 86 8.98 8.21 6.30
N ILE A 87 8.78 7.05 6.90
CA ILE A 87 8.79 5.82 6.12
C ILE A 87 7.35 5.36 5.88
N SER A 88 7.11 4.83 4.69
CA SER A 88 5.91 4.05 4.41
C SER A 88 6.31 2.60 4.15
N ILE A 89 5.46 1.67 4.58
CA ILE A 89 5.69 0.24 4.49
C ILE A 89 4.48 -0.35 3.78
N PHE A 90 4.73 -1.18 2.77
CA PHE A 90 3.68 -1.89 2.05
C PHE A 90 3.49 -3.29 2.64
N GLU A 91 2.26 -3.74 2.75
CA GLU A 91 1.92 -5.13 3.03
C GLU A 91 2.55 -5.66 4.32
N LEU A 92 2.43 -4.91 5.43
CA LEU A 92 2.97 -5.34 6.72
C LEU A 92 2.03 -6.36 7.39
N PRO A 93 2.50 -7.59 7.68
CA PRO A 93 1.71 -8.58 8.40
C PRO A 93 1.46 -8.14 9.85
N ILE A 94 0.19 -8.18 10.28
CA ILE A 94 -0.26 -7.83 11.64
C ILE A 94 -1.28 -8.88 12.08
N GLY A 95 -0.95 -9.69 13.07
CA GLY A 95 -1.85 -10.75 13.53
C GLY A 95 -2.22 -11.71 12.40
N ASN A 96 -3.52 -11.85 12.16
CA ASN A 96 -4.07 -12.64 11.05
C ASN A 96 -4.31 -11.79 9.79
N SER A 97 -4.06 -10.50 9.87
CA SER A 97 -4.29 -9.52 8.81
C SER A 97 -2.97 -9.06 8.18
N ARG A 98 -3.08 -8.29 7.12
CA ARG A 98 -1.95 -7.64 6.45
C ARG A 98 -2.40 -6.24 6.02
N VAL A 99 -1.81 -5.22 6.64
CA VAL A 99 -2.15 -3.84 6.33
C VAL A 99 -1.56 -3.44 4.98
N ASP A 100 -2.36 -2.87 4.10
CA ASP A 100 -1.92 -2.49 2.74
C ASP A 100 -0.76 -1.50 2.77
N MET A 101 -0.89 -0.49 3.61
CA MET A 101 0.19 0.48 3.85
C MET A 101 0.19 0.92 5.30
N CYS A 102 1.37 1.11 5.86
CA CYS A 102 1.51 1.86 7.09
C CYS A 102 2.57 2.95 6.98
N LYS A 103 2.42 3.99 7.78
CA LYS A 103 3.34 5.12 7.86
C LYS A 103 3.87 5.28 9.28
N VAL A 104 5.18 5.50 9.40
CA VAL A 104 5.81 5.73 10.70
C VAL A 104 6.60 7.04 10.69
N ASN A 105 6.12 7.98 11.51
CA ASN A 105 6.75 9.29 11.70
C ASN A 105 6.44 9.83 13.09
N GLY A 106 7.24 9.53 14.10
CA GLY A 106 6.91 9.92 15.47
C GLY A 106 5.66 9.21 16.00
N HIS A 107 4.62 9.03 15.18
CA HIS A 107 3.50 8.13 15.43
C HIS A 107 3.33 7.14 14.28
N SER A 108 2.52 6.10 14.48
CA SER A 108 2.23 5.07 13.49
C SER A 108 0.79 5.19 12.99
N ALA A 109 0.61 5.03 11.67
CA ALA A 109 -0.70 5.03 11.03
C ALA A 109 -0.82 3.85 10.06
N ALA A 110 -1.93 3.12 10.14
CA ALA A 110 -2.32 2.08 9.19
C ALA A 110 -3.32 2.63 8.17
N TYR A 111 -3.23 2.14 6.94
CA TYR A 111 -4.16 2.47 5.85
C TYR A 111 -4.58 1.18 5.16
N GLU A 112 -5.87 0.91 5.17
CA GLU A 112 -6.52 -0.19 4.47
C GLU A 112 -7.24 0.35 3.25
N ILE A 113 -7.04 -0.25 2.08
CA ILE A 113 -7.66 0.17 0.83
C ILE A 113 -8.82 -0.77 0.50
N LYS A 114 -9.97 -0.20 0.25
CA LYS A 114 -11.16 -0.90 -0.21
C LYS A 114 -11.70 -0.22 -1.46
N THR A 115 -11.51 -0.87 -2.59
CA THR A 115 -12.01 -0.40 -3.88
C THR A 115 -13.49 -0.76 -4.08
N ASP A 116 -14.07 -0.36 -5.22
CA ASP A 116 -15.42 -0.78 -5.61
C ASP A 116 -15.49 -2.29 -5.93
N LEU A 117 -14.35 -2.97 -6.07
CA LEU A 117 -14.24 -4.39 -6.34
C LEU A 117 -14.25 -5.24 -5.07
N ASP A 118 -14.07 -4.62 -3.90
CA ASP A 118 -13.93 -5.31 -2.61
C ASP A 118 -15.25 -5.36 -1.84
N THR A 119 -15.39 -6.37 -0.96
CA THR A 119 -16.41 -6.37 0.10
C THR A 119 -15.84 -5.84 1.41
N PHE A 120 -16.72 -5.46 2.35
CA PHE A 120 -16.31 -5.02 3.69
C PHE A 120 -16.32 -6.16 4.72
N ASP A 121 -16.58 -7.40 4.32
CA ASP A 121 -16.79 -8.55 5.22
C ASP A 121 -15.60 -8.81 6.17
N ARG A 122 -14.39 -8.50 5.73
CA ARG A 122 -13.17 -8.71 6.54
C ARG A 122 -12.73 -7.50 7.35
N LEU A 123 -13.40 -6.35 7.18
CA LEU A 123 -12.96 -5.10 7.82
C LEU A 123 -12.97 -5.18 9.35
N ASP A 124 -13.97 -5.83 9.96
CA ASP A 124 -14.03 -5.95 11.41
C ASP A 124 -12.77 -6.62 11.99
N GLY A 125 -12.39 -7.77 11.46
CA GLY A 125 -11.17 -8.46 11.86
C GLY A 125 -9.87 -7.67 11.58
N GLN A 126 -9.80 -7.00 10.42
CA GLN A 126 -8.68 -6.14 10.06
C GLN A 126 -8.56 -4.94 11.02
N MET A 127 -9.69 -4.28 11.32
CA MET A 127 -9.70 -3.16 12.26
C MET A 127 -9.25 -3.59 13.66
N SER A 128 -9.74 -4.75 14.17
CA SER A 128 -9.28 -5.31 15.44
C SER A 128 -7.77 -5.49 15.49
N ASP A 129 -7.18 -6.10 14.46
CA ASP A 129 -5.73 -6.31 14.38
C ASP A 129 -4.96 -4.97 14.31
N TYR A 130 -5.47 -3.99 13.56
CA TYR A 130 -4.74 -2.73 13.32
C TYR A 130 -4.82 -1.76 14.50
N PHE A 131 -5.98 -1.64 15.16
CA PHE A 131 -6.15 -0.76 16.32
C PHE A 131 -5.32 -1.18 17.52
N ASP A 132 -5.00 -2.46 17.65
CA ASP A 132 -4.12 -2.97 18.70
C ASP A 132 -2.65 -2.56 18.49
N VAL A 133 -2.25 -2.28 17.25
CA VAL A 133 -0.83 -2.10 16.89
C VAL A 133 -0.49 -0.66 16.51
N PHE A 134 -1.40 0.06 15.84
CA PHE A 134 -1.16 1.38 15.30
C PHE A 134 -1.89 2.49 16.06
N GLU A 135 -1.21 3.62 16.23
CA GLU A 135 -1.77 4.79 16.92
C GLU A 135 -2.95 5.42 16.18
N THR A 136 -3.01 5.28 14.84
CA THR A 136 -4.16 5.69 14.02
C THR A 136 -4.40 4.67 12.93
N VAL A 137 -5.69 4.46 12.60
CA VAL A 137 -6.11 3.55 11.53
C VAL A 137 -7.04 4.30 10.59
N TYR A 138 -6.85 4.10 9.30
CA TYR A 138 -7.64 4.70 8.23
C TYR A 138 -8.12 3.63 7.25
N VAL A 139 -9.33 3.80 6.75
CA VAL A 139 -9.81 3.10 5.54
C VAL A 139 -9.88 4.11 4.40
N VAL A 140 -9.39 3.70 3.24
CA VAL A 140 -9.43 4.47 2.00
C VAL A 140 -10.41 3.77 1.06
N THR A 141 -11.48 4.45 0.64
CA THR A 141 -12.49 3.85 -0.26
C THR A 141 -12.99 4.87 -1.28
N SER A 142 -13.84 4.42 -2.23
CA SER A 142 -14.40 5.32 -3.23
C SER A 142 -15.38 6.32 -2.61
N GLU A 143 -15.55 7.48 -3.27
CA GLU A 143 -16.53 8.50 -2.87
C GLU A 143 -17.96 7.96 -2.87
N LYS A 144 -18.24 6.90 -3.62
CA LYS A 144 -19.57 6.25 -3.66
C LYS A 144 -19.87 5.46 -2.40
N ARG A 145 -18.85 4.90 -1.73
CA ARG A 145 -19.00 3.91 -0.65
C ARG A 145 -18.59 4.39 0.74
N TRP A 146 -17.95 5.55 0.87
CA TRP A 146 -17.43 5.98 2.17
C TRP A 146 -18.52 6.15 3.24
N GLN A 147 -19.77 6.45 2.84
CA GLN A 147 -20.90 6.60 3.77
C GLN A 147 -21.38 5.26 4.38
N GLU A 148 -21.04 4.14 3.75
CA GLU A 148 -21.32 2.80 4.26
C GLU A 148 -20.35 2.41 5.39
N LEU A 149 -19.09 2.90 5.33
CA LEU A 149 -18.01 2.49 6.23
C LEU A 149 -18.30 2.65 7.73
N PRO A 150 -19.01 3.68 8.20
CA PRO A 150 -19.32 3.81 9.63
C PRO A 150 -20.04 2.60 10.24
N SER A 151 -20.70 1.77 9.43
CA SER A 151 -21.33 0.52 9.86
C SER A 151 -20.37 -0.66 10.01
N TYR A 152 -19.14 -0.53 9.50
CA TYR A 152 -18.15 -1.61 9.45
C TYR A 152 -16.87 -1.31 10.23
N VAL A 153 -16.66 -0.07 10.64
CA VAL A 153 -15.43 0.35 11.32
C VAL A 153 -15.70 1.17 12.57
N PRO A 154 -14.86 1.07 13.61
CA PRO A 154 -15.01 1.86 14.83
C PRO A 154 -15.03 3.37 14.57
N ASP A 155 -15.66 4.14 15.46
CA ASP A 155 -15.68 5.61 15.36
C ASP A 155 -14.29 6.25 15.37
N ALA A 156 -13.32 5.61 16.00
CA ALA A 156 -11.92 6.03 16.01
C ALA A 156 -11.22 5.88 14.66
N CYS A 157 -11.76 5.08 13.71
CA CYS A 157 -11.20 4.89 12.39
C CYS A 157 -11.36 6.17 11.55
N GLY A 158 -10.28 6.64 10.95
CA GLY A 158 -10.32 7.69 9.95
C GLY A 158 -10.82 7.15 8.60
N ILE A 159 -11.41 8.02 7.78
CA ILE A 159 -11.91 7.65 6.45
C ILE A 159 -11.37 8.64 5.43
N TYR A 160 -10.70 8.12 4.42
CA TYR A 160 -10.41 8.82 3.18
C TYR A 160 -11.35 8.32 2.09
N SER A 161 -11.95 9.25 1.34
CA SER A 161 -12.58 8.89 0.07
C SER A 161 -11.70 9.28 -1.10
N TYR A 162 -11.76 8.50 -2.17
CA TYR A 162 -11.18 8.87 -3.46
C TYR A 162 -12.26 9.01 -4.53
N ARG A 163 -12.02 9.90 -5.46
CA ARG A 163 -12.74 10.01 -6.73
C ARG A 163 -11.75 10.18 -7.87
N GLN A 164 -12.12 9.71 -9.03
CA GLN A 164 -11.39 9.95 -10.26
C GLN A 164 -12.05 11.13 -11.00
N ASP A 165 -11.25 12.06 -11.50
CA ASP A 165 -11.75 13.13 -12.36
C ASP A 165 -11.96 12.57 -13.78
N ALA A 166 -13.17 12.69 -14.32
CA ALA A 166 -13.50 12.16 -15.63
C ALA A 166 -12.80 12.88 -16.80
N ARG A 167 -12.26 14.09 -16.55
CA ARG A 167 -11.61 14.91 -17.60
C ARG A 167 -10.19 14.48 -17.90
N ASP A 168 -9.44 14.08 -16.86
CA ASP A 168 -8.00 13.81 -16.97
C ASP A 168 -7.57 12.49 -16.33
N GLY A 169 -8.53 11.73 -15.76
CA GLY A 169 -8.27 10.45 -15.08
C GLY A 169 -7.54 10.57 -13.74
N SER A 170 -7.29 11.78 -13.25
CA SER A 170 -6.56 12.00 -12.01
C SER A 170 -7.37 11.61 -10.77
N TYR A 171 -6.70 11.06 -9.75
CA TYR A 171 -7.33 10.73 -8.49
C TYR A 171 -7.22 11.88 -7.49
N HIS A 172 -8.33 12.15 -6.79
CA HIS A 172 -8.42 13.11 -5.70
C HIS A 172 -8.82 12.38 -4.43
N PHE A 173 -8.11 12.67 -3.34
CA PHE A 173 -8.38 12.08 -2.02
C PHE A 173 -8.87 13.16 -1.06
N LYS A 174 -9.90 12.82 -0.28
CA LYS A 174 -10.47 13.71 0.74
C LYS A 174 -10.60 12.97 2.06
N ALA A 175 -10.09 13.56 3.14
CA ALA A 175 -10.35 13.07 4.48
C ALA A 175 -11.81 13.40 4.85
N GLN A 176 -12.66 12.39 4.92
CA GLN A 176 -14.06 12.50 5.30
C GLN A 176 -14.23 12.44 6.83
N ARG A 177 -13.43 11.60 7.50
CA ARG A 177 -13.35 11.48 8.95
C ARG A 177 -11.88 11.40 9.38
N ARG A 178 -11.48 12.20 10.36
CA ARG A 178 -10.15 12.10 10.96
C ARG A 178 -10.09 10.92 11.91
N ALA A 179 -8.99 10.17 11.91
CA ALA A 179 -8.78 9.13 12.91
C ALA A 179 -8.56 9.74 14.29
N ILE A 180 -9.09 9.08 15.30
CA ILE A 180 -8.78 9.36 16.70
C ILE A 180 -7.53 8.56 17.06
N LYS A 181 -6.56 9.25 17.67
CA LYS A 181 -5.32 8.59 18.08
C LYS A 181 -5.60 7.66 19.27
N SER A 182 -5.27 6.38 19.09
CA SER A 182 -5.30 5.42 20.20
C SER A 182 -4.11 5.63 21.14
N THR A 183 -4.38 5.54 22.44
CA THR A 183 -3.38 5.49 23.51
C THR A 183 -3.35 4.11 24.17
N ASP A 184 -4.31 3.26 23.83
CA ASP A 184 -4.49 1.91 24.39
C ASP A 184 -4.08 0.87 23.33
N LEU A 185 -2.76 0.76 23.11
CA LEU A 185 -2.18 -0.20 22.16
C LEU A 185 -1.85 -1.50 22.89
N ASP A 186 -2.03 -2.62 22.21
CA ASP A 186 -1.61 -3.92 22.72
C ASP A 186 -0.11 -4.11 22.53
N SER A 187 0.62 -3.98 23.64
CA SER A 187 2.08 -4.15 23.65
C SER A 187 2.53 -5.57 23.24
N GLU A 188 1.77 -6.60 23.59
CA GLU A 188 2.07 -7.98 23.18
C GLU A 188 1.95 -8.14 21.68
N LYS A 189 0.87 -7.63 21.08
CA LYS A 189 0.68 -7.67 19.63
C LYS A 189 1.76 -6.87 18.89
N GLN A 190 2.16 -5.69 19.39
CA GLN A 190 3.29 -4.94 18.81
C GLN A 190 4.60 -5.76 18.85
N LEU A 191 4.91 -6.40 19.97
CA LEU A 191 6.10 -7.24 20.10
C LEU A 191 6.00 -8.49 19.20
N MET A 192 4.82 -9.07 19.04
CA MET A 192 4.60 -10.22 18.17
C MET A 192 4.81 -9.91 16.67
N VAL A 193 4.71 -8.67 16.23
CA VAL A 193 5.12 -8.26 14.87
C VAL A 193 6.63 -8.38 14.67
N MET A 194 7.42 -8.17 15.72
CA MET A 194 8.88 -8.21 15.64
C MET A 194 9.41 -9.65 15.58
N PRO A 195 10.38 -9.99 14.71
CA PRO A 195 11.07 -11.27 14.75
C PRO A 195 11.81 -11.46 16.07
N LYS A 196 11.97 -12.72 16.49
CA LYS A 196 12.69 -13.09 17.73
C LYS A 196 14.05 -12.38 17.85
N ARG A 197 14.85 -12.37 16.79
CA ARG A 197 16.16 -11.72 16.77
C ARG A 197 16.05 -10.21 17.05
N ALA A 198 15.10 -9.54 16.42
CA ALA A 198 14.90 -8.12 16.61
C ALA A 198 14.43 -7.78 18.05
N LEU A 199 13.60 -8.62 18.66
CA LEU A 199 13.23 -8.48 20.07
C LEU A 199 14.47 -8.55 20.96
N CYS A 200 15.32 -9.59 20.80
CA CYS A 200 16.54 -9.72 21.59
C CYS A 200 17.46 -8.51 21.43
N GLU A 201 17.71 -8.08 20.21
CA GLU A 201 18.57 -6.92 19.90
C GLU A 201 18.00 -5.61 20.46
N THR A 202 16.68 -5.39 20.32
CA THR A 202 16.01 -4.14 20.71
C THR A 202 15.90 -3.99 22.24
N PHE A 203 15.66 -5.10 22.94
CA PHE A 203 15.42 -5.11 24.39
C PHE A 203 16.61 -5.59 25.21
N GLY A 204 17.71 -6.01 24.56
CA GLY A 204 18.92 -6.46 25.26
C GLY A 204 18.78 -7.84 25.92
N ILE A 205 17.85 -8.69 25.43
CA ILE A 205 17.56 -10.01 25.97
C ILE A 205 18.44 -11.06 25.27
N SER A 206 19.06 -11.95 26.04
CA SER A 206 19.90 -13.02 25.48
C SER A 206 19.13 -13.96 24.55
N GLY A 207 17.89 -14.27 24.87
CA GLY A 207 17.01 -15.12 24.07
C GLY A 207 17.50 -16.56 23.85
N LYS A 208 18.64 -16.98 24.44
CA LYS A 208 19.21 -18.33 24.28
C LYS A 208 18.29 -19.36 24.93
N GLY A 209 17.85 -20.33 24.14
CA GLY A 209 16.94 -21.38 24.61
C GLY A 209 15.49 -20.95 24.82
N MET A 210 15.15 -19.67 24.64
CA MET A 210 13.80 -19.14 24.84
C MET A 210 12.97 -19.23 23.56
N SER A 211 11.67 -19.47 23.73
CA SER A 211 10.70 -19.30 22.64
C SER A 211 10.39 -17.80 22.41
N LYS A 212 9.83 -17.44 21.26
CA LYS A 212 9.40 -16.05 21.00
C LYS A 212 8.38 -15.55 22.03
N PRO A 213 7.33 -16.30 22.38
CA PRO A 213 6.39 -15.90 23.43
C PRO A 213 7.07 -15.63 24.77
N ALA A 214 8.04 -16.47 25.19
CA ALA A 214 8.78 -16.27 26.44
C ALA A 214 9.57 -14.94 26.45
N ILE A 215 10.21 -14.58 25.32
CA ILE A 215 10.91 -13.30 25.16
C ILE A 215 9.92 -12.14 25.21
N VAL A 216 8.75 -12.29 24.58
CA VAL A 216 7.69 -11.26 24.62
C VAL A 216 7.24 -11.02 26.05
N GLN A 217 7.02 -12.07 26.85
CA GLN A 217 6.64 -11.93 28.27
C GLN A 217 7.73 -11.22 29.08
N GLU A 218 9.01 -11.52 28.85
CA GLU A 218 10.13 -10.82 29.49
C GLU A 218 10.16 -9.34 29.08
N CYS A 219 9.94 -9.02 27.79
CA CYS A 219 9.83 -7.63 27.33
C CYS A 219 8.68 -6.89 28.04
N LEU A 220 7.52 -7.50 28.21
CA LEU A 220 6.35 -6.94 28.87
C LEU A 220 6.60 -6.69 30.37
N ALA A 221 7.27 -7.62 31.04
CA ALA A 221 7.55 -7.51 32.48
C ALA A 221 8.48 -6.33 32.80
N GLU A 222 9.41 -5.98 31.91
CA GLU A 222 10.43 -4.96 32.14
C GLU A 222 10.13 -3.60 31.50
N ASN A 223 9.12 -3.51 30.63
CA ASN A 223 8.90 -2.32 29.83
C ASN A 223 7.43 -1.90 29.80
N GLY A 224 7.17 -0.63 30.11
CA GLY A 224 5.81 -0.07 29.95
C GLY A 224 5.44 0.18 28.48
N GLN A 225 4.12 0.24 28.22
CA GLN A 225 3.51 0.41 26.90
C GLN A 225 4.15 1.52 26.06
N ALA A 226 4.38 2.71 26.65
CA ALA A 226 4.95 3.86 25.93
C ALA A 226 6.37 3.57 25.41
N LYS A 227 7.19 2.83 26.19
CA LYS A 227 8.54 2.42 25.78
C LYS A 227 8.46 1.37 24.67
N ILE A 228 7.58 0.38 24.81
CA ILE A 228 7.38 -0.67 23.79
C ILE A 228 6.92 -0.03 22.46
N ASN A 229 5.91 0.82 22.45
CA ASN A 229 5.44 1.51 21.25
C ASN A 229 6.56 2.35 20.58
N ARG A 230 7.37 3.05 21.37
CA ARG A 230 8.51 3.80 20.85
C ARG A 230 9.55 2.88 20.18
N LEU A 231 9.90 1.77 20.83
CA LEU A 231 10.89 0.80 20.33
C LEU A 231 10.34 0.02 19.12
N PHE A 232 9.07 -0.31 19.11
CA PHE A 232 8.40 -0.90 17.96
C PHE A 232 8.49 0.02 16.72
N LYS A 233 8.17 1.31 16.87
CA LYS A 233 8.33 2.28 15.77
C LYS A 233 9.79 2.43 15.32
N ALA A 234 10.74 2.41 16.24
CA ALA A 234 12.17 2.42 15.91
C ALA A 234 12.58 1.17 15.12
N TYR A 235 12.10 0.00 15.54
CA TYR A 235 12.31 -1.25 14.80
C TYR A 235 11.74 -1.17 13.38
N LEU A 236 10.51 -0.71 13.19
CA LEU A 236 9.93 -0.55 11.86
C LEU A 236 10.78 0.37 10.98
N LYS A 237 11.25 1.49 11.52
CA LYS A 237 12.14 2.40 10.78
C LYS A 237 13.47 1.73 10.41
N GLN A 238 14.09 1.04 11.34
CA GLN A 238 15.34 0.32 11.09
C GLN A 238 15.15 -0.78 10.03
N ARG A 239 14.09 -1.56 10.12
CA ARG A 239 13.83 -2.72 9.26
C ARG A 239 13.44 -2.32 7.84
N TYR A 240 12.63 -1.27 7.69
CA TYR A 240 12.02 -0.91 6.42
C TYR A 240 12.54 0.42 5.83
N GLY A 241 13.37 1.16 6.58
CA GLY A 241 13.91 2.44 6.12
C GLY A 241 14.64 2.35 4.81
N ALA A 242 15.54 1.36 4.64
CA ALA A 242 16.28 1.14 3.41
C ALA A 242 15.40 0.76 2.20
N TYR A 243 14.25 0.09 2.43
CA TYR A 243 13.27 -0.20 1.38
C TYR A 243 12.60 1.08 0.91
N TRP A 244 12.17 1.92 1.86
CA TRP A 244 11.53 3.19 1.55
C TRP A 244 12.48 4.19 0.91
N GLU A 245 13.71 4.31 1.41
CA GLU A 245 14.75 5.18 0.86
C GLU A 245 15.06 4.81 -0.60
N HIS A 246 15.29 3.51 -0.86
CA HIS A 246 15.49 3.02 -2.22
C HIS A 246 14.29 3.34 -3.13
N PHE A 247 13.08 3.04 -2.66
CA PHE A 247 11.86 3.33 -3.42
C PHE A 247 11.76 4.83 -3.75
N CYS A 248 11.99 5.73 -2.77
CA CYS A 248 11.98 7.17 -3.01
C CYS A 248 12.98 7.60 -4.10
N LYS A 249 14.16 6.98 -4.12
CA LYS A 249 15.20 7.26 -5.11
C LYS A 249 14.77 6.83 -6.52
N VAL A 250 14.20 5.65 -6.67
CA VAL A 250 13.85 5.09 -7.99
C VAL A 250 12.46 5.50 -8.48
N LYS A 251 11.56 5.91 -7.60
CA LYS A 251 10.16 6.26 -7.90
C LYS A 251 9.98 7.18 -9.12
N PRO A 252 10.80 8.23 -9.37
CA PRO A 252 10.64 9.06 -10.56
C PRO A 252 10.80 8.33 -11.90
N GLN A 253 11.39 7.13 -11.88
CA GLN A 253 11.66 6.30 -13.05
C GLN A 253 10.77 5.06 -13.10
N VAL A 254 9.88 4.88 -12.14
CA VAL A 254 9.02 3.71 -11.97
C VAL A 254 7.58 4.06 -12.32
N PHE A 255 6.92 3.20 -13.06
CA PHE A 255 5.49 3.33 -13.35
C PHE A 255 4.63 2.98 -12.12
N GLY A 256 3.48 3.63 -11.96
CA GLY A 256 2.62 3.48 -10.78
C GLY A 256 2.20 2.04 -10.50
N ILE A 257 1.91 1.27 -11.55
CA ILE A 257 1.57 -0.16 -11.48
C ILE A 257 2.68 -1.02 -10.84
N ASP A 258 3.92 -0.55 -10.86
CA ASP A 258 5.10 -1.28 -10.38
C ASP A 258 5.60 -0.82 -8.99
N TYR A 259 4.97 0.17 -8.36
CA TYR A 259 5.46 0.77 -7.11
C TYR A 259 5.73 -0.26 -6.02
N GLU A 260 4.79 -1.15 -5.77
CA GLU A 260 4.95 -2.17 -4.73
C GLU A 260 6.06 -3.17 -5.08
N TRP A 261 6.18 -3.55 -6.34
CA TRP A 261 7.22 -4.46 -6.81
C TRP A 261 8.61 -3.88 -6.58
N PHE A 262 8.86 -2.63 -6.99
CA PHE A 262 10.16 -1.96 -6.79
C PHE A 262 10.47 -1.71 -5.33
N TYR A 263 9.46 -1.37 -4.52
CA TYR A 263 9.63 -1.26 -3.08
C TYR A 263 10.14 -2.58 -2.47
N ARG A 264 9.53 -3.72 -2.84
CA ARG A 264 9.89 -5.04 -2.28
C ARG A 264 11.24 -5.54 -2.75
N ASN A 265 11.56 -5.37 -4.03
CA ASN A 265 12.73 -5.99 -4.65
C ASN A 265 13.99 -5.15 -4.59
N ARG A 266 13.89 -3.85 -4.40
CA ARG A 266 15.01 -2.90 -4.30
C ARG A 266 15.98 -2.98 -5.48
N LEU A 267 15.47 -3.13 -6.69
CA LEU A 267 16.24 -3.14 -7.93
C LEU A 267 16.17 -1.79 -8.63
N GLU A 268 17.21 -1.46 -9.39
CA GLU A 268 17.21 -0.25 -10.22
C GLU A 268 16.32 -0.49 -11.47
N PRO A 269 15.50 0.50 -11.89
CA PRO A 269 14.59 0.34 -13.04
C PRO A 269 15.32 -0.07 -14.32
N GLY A 270 16.52 0.43 -14.58
CA GLY A 270 17.30 0.09 -15.77
C GLY A 270 17.75 -1.38 -15.86
N ILE A 271 17.62 -2.17 -14.78
CA ILE A 271 17.88 -3.62 -14.78
C ILE A 271 16.59 -4.40 -15.09
N VAL A 272 15.46 -3.85 -14.76
CA VAL A 272 14.16 -4.53 -14.81
C VAL A 272 13.41 -4.19 -16.11
N TYR A 273 13.44 -2.91 -16.50
CA TYR A 273 12.74 -2.38 -17.68
C TYR A 273 13.50 -2.57 -19.00
#